data_92b3494598216859d3a8f0caf4ba205c
#
_entry.id   92b3494598216859d3a8f0caf4ba205c
#
_cell.length_a   1.000
_cell.length_b   1.000
_cell.length_c   1.000
_cell.angle_alpha   90.00
_cell.angle_beta   90.00
_cell.angle_gamma   90.00
#
_symmetry.space_group_name_H-M   'P 1'
#
loop_
_entity.id
_entity.type
_entity.pdbx_description
1 polymer ?
#
loop_
_entity_poly.entity_id
_entity_poly.type
_entity_poly.pdbx_seq_one_letter_code
_entity_poly.pdbx_strand_id
1 'polypeptide(L)'
;MVAKKSTKSKASEKKIFTDSEYSVKRIYQKSNKKKATEHAGKSPFTRGIHPGMFRERFWTMRQYSGFGDAKLTNERFKFMLEKGQTGLSMAFDLPTQIGYDSDSPQAEGEVGKVGVSITSIKDMMTAFDGIPLGKVSSSMTINSTASTLLAYYIAVGESQGFKSTELRGTTQNDILKEYIARNTYIYPPQPSMRLIGDMIEFCAEKVPSWYPVSISGYHMREAGCTATQEIAFTLANAIAYIQTCLDKGLKIDDFAPRLSFFFCCTIEFFEEVAKFRVARKVYAKILKEKFHAKNPRSLQLKFHTQTSGESLTAQQPNNNIVRVAIQTMAAVAGGTQSLHTNSRDEALALPTQESAKIALRTQQIVAHESGITKTADPLAGSYYLEELCDQIEADVWKYLKKIERMGGSVKAIEKGFFQSEIRANAYRLKKETDNEDRIIVGVNKYSEEEEQPELLRIDGRIEVQQKKALKKLRADRDSKKLEKALSAMQSAADTEENLMPYIVTAAKAFATTGEISNTFREVFGEYRPKEVF
;
A
#
# COMPACT_ATOMS: atom_id res chain seq x y z
N MET A 1 58.35 -17.69 -43.92
CA MET A 1 57.73 -17.35 -42.61
C MET A 1 56.50 -16.48 -42.86
N VAL A 2 55.31 -17.06 -42.82
CA VAL A 2 54.04 -16.32 -43.04
C VAL A 2 53.42 -16.05 -41.69
N ALA A 3 53.34 -14.76 -41.32
CA ALA A 3 52.75 -14.33 -40.05
C ALA A 3 51.24 -14.54 -40.10
N LYS A 4 50.71 -15.46 -39.29
CA LYS A 4 49.27 -15.61 -39.02
C LYS A 4 48.77 -14.41 -38.24
N LYS A 5 48.00 -13.54 -38.87
CA LYS A 5 47.18 -12.54 -38.20
C LYS A 5 46.09 -13.25 -37.39
N SER A 6 46.19 -13.25 -36.04
CA SER A 6 45.12 -13.70 -35.17
C SER A 6 43.98 -12.67 -35.20
N THR A 7 42.91 -13.02 -35.87
CA THR A 7 41.63 -12.30 -35.76
C THR A 7 41.04 -12.63 -34.39
N LYS A 8 41.25 -11.73 -33.40
CA LYS A 8 40.44 -11.75 -32.15
C LYS A 8 39.00 -11.47 -32.54
N SER A 9 38.15 -12.50 -32.47
CA SER A 9 36.70 -12.31 -32.52
C SER A 9 36.32 -11.39 -31.38
N LYS A 10 35.72 -10.26 -31.68
CA LYS A 10 35.05 -9.43 -30.68
C LYS A 10 33.90 -10.27 -30.10
N ALA A 11 34.08 -10.80 -28.89
CA ALA A 11 32.97 -11.37 -28.15
C ALA A 11 31.88 -10.30 -28.10
N SER A 12 30.68 -10.63 -28.53
CA SER A 12 29.54 -9.74 -28.43
C SER A 12 29.30 -9.42 -26.96
N GLU A 13 29.42 -8.16 -26.60
CA GLU A 13 29.21 -7.70 -25.23
C GLU A 13 27.78 -8.07 -24.80
N LYS A 14 27.63 -8.89 -23.74
CA LYS A 14 26.31 -9.30 -23.21
C LYS A 14 25.55 -8.03 -22.82
N LYS A 15 24.40 -7.79 -23.43
CA LYS A 15 23.55 -6.65 -23.05
C LYS A 15 23.00 -6.86 -21.65
N ILE A 16 23.06 -5.83 -20.83
CA ILE A 16 22.55 -5.81 -19.45
C ILE A 16 21.31 -4.93 -19.43
N PHE A 17 20.29 -5.37 -18.69
CA PHE A 17 19.00 -4.67 -18.57
C PHE A 17 18.61 -4.56 -17.09
N THR A 18 17.78 -3.57 -16.76
CA THR A 18 17.07 -3.50 -15.47
C THR A 18 15.88 -4.46 -15.48
N ASP A 19 15.21 -4.64 -14.32
CA ASP A 19 13.97 -5.44 -14.21
C ASP A 19 12.83 -4.92 -15.10
N SER A 20 12.80 -3.62 -15.39
CA SER A 20 11.87 -3.00 -16.35
C SER A 20 12.40 -2.97 -17.79
N GLU A 21 13.40 -3.80 -18.13
CA GLU A 21 14.00 -3.98 -19.46
C GLU A 21 14.71 -2.72 -20.04
N TYR A 22 15.13 -1.77 -19.20
CA TYR A 22 15.97 -0.68 -19.65
C TYR A 22 17.41 -1.15 -19.88
N SER A 23 17.95 -0.89 -21.10
CA SER A 23 19.32 -1.22 -21.42
C SER A 23 20.31 -0.41 -20.58
N VAL A 24 21.20 -1.10 -19.86
CA VAL A 24 22.23 -0.48 -19.03
C VAL A 24 23.52 -0.36 -19.81
N LYS A 25 24.01 0.86 -20.00
CA LYS A 25 25.29 1.14 -20.63
C LYS A 25 26.42 0.82 -19.66
N ARG A 26 27.56 0.38 -20.21
CA ARG A 26 28.76 0.13 -19.40
C ARG A 26 29.25 1.38 -18.63
N ILE A 27 29.13 2.56 -19.24
CA ILE A 27 29.52 3.84 -18.65
C ILE A 27 28.50 4.91 -19.07
N TYR A 28 28.08 5.74 -18.12
CA TYR A 28 27.28 6.93 -18.34
C TYR A 28 28.13 8.17 -18.23
N GLN A 29 27.87 9.16 -19.07
CA GLN A 29 28.57 10.43 -19.12
C GLN A 29 27.60 11.59 -18.95
N LYS A 30 28.12 12.77 -18.63
CA LYS A 30 27.33 13.99 -18.50
C LYS A 30 26.49 14.22 -19.77
N SER A 31 25.17 14.36 -19.58
CA SER A 31 24.27 14.69 -20.67
C SER A 31 24.49 16.14 -21.13
N ASN A 32 24.52 16.36 -22.44
CA ASN A 32 24.55 17.71 -22.99
C ASN A 32 23.18 18.42 -22.95
N LYS A 33 22.10 17.72 -22.52
CA LYS A 33 20.79 18.32 -22.34
C LYS A 33 20.83 19.28 -21.16
N LYS A 34 20.55 20.56 -21.40
CA LYS A 34 20.33 21.53 -20.30
C LYS A 34 19.04 21.13 -19.56
N LYS A 35 19.17 20.65 -18.36
CA LYS A 35 18.05 20.43 -17.43
C LYS A 35 17.96 21.62 -16.46
N ALA A 36 16.73 22.05 -16.17
CA ALA A 36 16.51 23.03 -15.10
C ALA A 36 17.01 22.45 -13.77
N THR A 37 17.59 23.29 -12.92
CA THR A 37 18.02 22.89 -11.59
C THR A 37 16.78 22.64 -10.74
N GLU A 38 16.57 21.40 -10.31
CA GLU A 38 15.47 20.99 -9.44
C GLU A 38 15.94 20.94 -7.99
N HIS A 39 15.10 21.40 -7.06
CA HIS A 39 15.39 21.44 -5.63
C HIS A 39 14.37 20.61 -4.85
N ALA A 40 14.80 19.99 -3.77
CA ALA A 40 13.89 19.36 -2.81
C ALA A 40 12.90 20.40 -2.25
N GLY A 41 11.65 19.98 -2.03
CA GLY A 41 10.57 20.85 -1.55
C GLY A 41 9.94 21.76 -2.60
N LYS A 42 10.39 21.72 -3.85
CA LYS A 42 9.85 22.51 -4.96
C LYS A 42 9.32 21.64 -6.09
N SER A 43 8.17 22.03 -6.66
CA SER A 43 7.60 21.35 -7.82
C SER A 43 8.62 21.27 -8.97
N PRO A 44 8.73 20.12 -9.65
CA PRO A 44 7.86 18.94 -9.61
C PRO A 44 8.23 17.88 -8.52
N PHE A 45 8.95 18.24 -7.48
CA PHE A 45 9.31 17.42 -6.32
C PHE A 45 10.19 16.20 -6.61
N THR A 46 10.87 16.17 -7.73
CA THR A 46 11.78 15.07 -8.11
C THR A 46 12.79 14.76 -7.02
N ARG A 47 13.34 15.81 -6.36
CA ARG A 47 14.39 15.70 -5.33
C ARG A 47 13.84 15.47 -3.92
N GLY A 48 12.53 15.41 -3.75
CA GLY A 48 11.85 15.21 -2.47
C GLY A 48 10.78 16.26 -2.20
N ILE A 49 9.82 15.92 -1.32
CA ILE A 49 8.66 16.79 -1.05
C ILE A 49 8.92 17.87 0.01
N HIS A 50 10.00 17.75 0.79
CA HIS A 50 10.41 18.73 1.80
C HIS A 50 11.82 19.25 1.50
N PRO A 51 12.13 20.53 1.83
CA PRO A 51 13.44 21.13 1.53
C PRO A 51 14.61 20.38 2.16
N GLY A 52 14.51 20.03 3.43
CA GLY A 52 15.53 19.32 4.18
C GLY A 52 15.37 17.81 4.23
N MET A 53 14.25 17.28 3.73
CA MET A 53 13.91 15.86 3.79
C MET A 53 14.20 15.26 5.17
N PHE A 54 15.01 14.20 5.24
CA PHE A 54 15.28 13.47 6.48
C PHE A 54 16.26 14.16 7.45
N ARG A 55 16.90 15.26 7.04
CA ARG A 55 17.63 16.13 7.97
C ARG A 55 16.73 16.81 8.99
N GLU A 56 15.47 17.09 8.60
CA GLU A 56 14.51 17.76 9.45
C GLU A 56 13.66 16.75 10.23
N ARG A 57 13.21 15.71 9.53
CA ARG A 57 12.37 14.68 10.13
C ARG A 57 12.52 13.37 9.38
N PHE A 58 12.77 12.28 10.08
CA PHE A 58 12.75 10.94 9.51
C PHE A 58 11.35 10.57 9.03
N TRP A 59 11.29 9.55 8.15
CA TRP A 59 10.03 8.90 7.78
C TRP A 59 9.35 8.30 9.00
N THR A 60 8.05 8.09 8.92
CA THR A 60 7.33 7.36 9.96
C THR A 60 7.71 5.88 9.87
N MET A 61 8.34 5.36 10.92
CA MET A 61 8.67 3.95 11.03
C MET A 61 7.43 3.19 11.48
N ARG A 62 6.95 2.31 10.60
CA ARG A 62 5.77 1.47 10.83
C ARG A 62 6.16 0.02 10.60
N GLN A 63 5.70 -0.86 11.48
CA GLN A 63 5.69 -2.29 11.22
C GLN A 63 4.24 -2.72 11.04
N TYR A 64 3.97 -3.44 9.96
CA TYR A 64 2.69 -4.04 9.68
C TYR A 64 2.39 -5.05 10.77
N SER A 65 1.30 -4.87 11.49
CA SER A 65 0.94 -5.67 12.65
C SER A 65 -0.56 -5.92 12.65
N GLY A 66 -0.93 -7.05 13.17
CA GLY A 66 -2.31 -7.51 13.27
C GLY A 66 -2.32 -9.01 13.02
N PHE A 67 -2.71 -9.77 14.01
CA PHE A 67 -2.87 -11.20 13.91
C PHE A 67 -3.75 -11.68 15.07
N GLY A 68 -4.41 -12.79 14.85
CA GLY A 68 -5.23 -13.39 15.86
C GLY A 68 -6.42 -12.50 16.25
N ASP A 69 -6.54 -12.21 17.53
CA ASP A 69 -7.58 -11.35 18.08
C ASP A 69 -7.09 -9.92 18.37
N ALA A 70 -8.03 -9.06 18.76
CA ALA A 70 -7.78 -7.67 19.07
C ALA A 70 -6.83 -7.47 20.27
N LYS A 71 -6.82 -8.40 21.24
CA LYS A 71 -5.96 -8.33 22.43
C LYS A 71 -4.51 -8.61 22.08
N LEU A 72 -4.23 -9.65 21.33
CA LEU A 72 -2.88 -9.97 20.85
C LEU A 72 -2.32 -8.84 19.98
N THR A 73 -3.16 -8.24 19.14
CA THR A 73 -2.80 -7.08 18.33
C THR A 73 -2.48 -5.86 19.20
N ASN A 74 -3.25 -5.59 20.26
CA ASN A 74 -2.97 -4.51 21.22
C ASN A 74 -1.61 -4.71 21.92
N GLU A 75 -1.33 -5.92 22.39
CA GLU A 75 -0.06 -6.28 23.01
C GLU A 75 1.12 -6.05 22.05
N ARG A 76 0.97 -6.44 20.77
CA ARG A 76 1.97 -6.19 19.74
C ARG A 76 2.16 -4.70 19.47
N PHE A 77 1.10 -3.92 19.41
CA PHE A 77 1.18 -2.47 19.24
C PHE A 77 1.96 -1.80 20.37
N LYS A 78 1.64 -2.13 21.62
CA LYS A 78 2.34 -1.61 22.79
C LYS A 78 3.83 -1.99 22.77
N PHE A 79 4.14 -3.26 22.48
CA PHE A 79 5.51 -3.74 22.34
C PHE A 79 6.30 -2.94 21.27
N MET A 80 5.73 -2.75 20.08
CA MET A 80 6.42 -2.05 19.00
C MET A 80 6.61 -0.56 19.30
N LEU A 81 5.65 0.10 19.94
CA LEU A 81 5.78 1.48 20.41
C LEU A 81 6.92 1.62 21.42
N GLU A 82 7.05 0.70 22.38
CA GLU A 82 8.16 0.64 23.33
C GLU A 82 9.52 0.46 22.63
N LYS A 83 9.58 -0.23 21.50
CA LYS A 83 10.79 -0.42 20.70
C LYS A 83 11.13 0.76 19.79
N GLY A 84 10.30 1.84 19.81
CA GLY A 84 10.57 3.08 19.08
C GLY A 84 9.88 3.19 17.72
N GLN A 85 8.86 2.37 17.46
CA GLN A 85 7.97 2.56 16.32
C GLN A 85 7.21 3.89 16.47
N THR A 86 7.08 4.66 15.38
CA THR A 86 6.53 6.02 15.45
C THR A 86 5.10 6.15 14.88
N GLY A 87 4.54 5.09 14.36
CA GLY A 87 3.16 5.01 13.89
C GLY A 87 2.68 3.56 13.87
N LEU A 88 1.39 3.35 14.02
CA LEU A 88 0.79 2.01 14.01
C LEU A 88 0.33 1.63 12.60
N SER A 89 0.34 0.33 12.29
CA SER A 89 -0.19 -0.21 11.05
C SER A 89 -0.95 -1.50 11.35
N MET A 90 -2.26 -1.53 11.04
CA MET A 90 -3.16 -2.63 11.34
C MET A 90 -3.48 -3.45 10.09
N ALA A 91 -3.20 -4.75 10.18
CA ALA A 91 -3.60 -5.75 9.20
C ALA A 91 -4.88 -6.43 9.66
N PHE A 92 -5.78 -6.71 8.75
CA PHE A 92 -7.07 -7.37 9.02
C PHE A 92 -7.11 -8.75 8.38
N ASP A 93 -7.82 -9.68 9.03
CA ASP A 93 -8.05 -11.00 8.48
C ASP A 93 -8.96 -10.97 7.23
N LEU A 94 -8.98 -12.07 6.49
CA LEU A 94 -9.75 -12.15 5.25
C LEU A 94 -11.25 -11.93 5.46
N PRO A 95 -11.93 -12.51 6.48
CA PRO A 95 -13.34 -12.23 6.74
C PRO A 95 -13.63 -10.74 6.93
N THR A 96 -12.83 -10.02 7.73
CA THR A 96 -12.96 -8.58 7.92
C THR A 96 -12.80 -7.82 6.60
N GLN A 97 -11.86 -8.23 5.73
CA GLN A 97 -11.59 -7.57 4.45
C GLN A 97 -12.73 -7.72 3.45
N ILE A 98 -13.40 -8.87 3.43
CA ILE A 98 -14.52 -9.16 2.50
C ILE A 98 -15.90 -9.03 3.14
N GLY A 99 -15.97 -8.44 4.35
CA GLY A 99 -17.21 -8.05 5.00
C GLY A 99 -18.06 -9.23 5.47
N TYR A 100 -17.43 -10.22 6.11
CA TYR A 100 -18.10 -11.31 6.81
C TYR A 100 -17.78 -11.26 8.30
N ASP A 101 -18.76 -11.62 9.10
CA ASP A 101 -18.57 -11.80 10.53
C ASP A 101 -17.85 -13.13 10.81
N SER A 102 -17.17 -13.20 11.94
CA SER A 102 -16.36 -14.37 12.32
C SER A 102 -17.16 -15.67 12.53
N ASP A 103 -18.48 -15.58 12.63
CA ASP A 103 -19.37 -16.74 12.71
C ASP A 103 -20.05 -17.09 11.37
N SER A 104 -19.75 -16.35 10.30
CA SER A 104 -20.22 -16.69 8.96
C SER A 104 -19.57 -17.97 8.46
N PRO A 105 -20.28 -18.84 7.71
CA PRO A 105 -19.68 -20.04 7.09
C PRO A 105 -18.46 -19.74 6.22
N GLN A 106 -18.45 -18.57 5.55
CA GLN A 106 -17.33 -18.11 4.70
C GLN A 106 -16.09 -17.69 5.48
N ALA A 107 -16.21 -17.50 6.80
CA ALA A 107 -15.09 -17.11 7.67
C ALA A 107 -14.40 -18.33 8.31
N GLU A 108 -14.97 -19.53 8.18
CA GLU A 108 -14.47 -20.73 8.84
C GLU A 108 -13.02 -21.01 8.46
N GLY A 109 -12.20 -21.14 9.48
CA GLY A 109 -10.78 -21.42 9.32
C GLY A 109 -9.92 -20.23 8.88
N GLU A 110 -10.46 -19.02 8.66
CA GLU A 110 -9.71 -17.81 8.22
C GLU A 110 -9.67 -16.72 9.31
N VAL A 111 -10.43 -16.88 10.41
CA VAL A 111 -10.50 -15.88 11.47
C VAL A 111 -9.15 -15.71 12.17
N GLY A 112 -8.60 -14.50 12.11
CA GLY A 112 -7.34 -14.13 12.77
C GLY A 112 -6.05 -14.65 12.13
N LYS A 113 -6.09 -15.35 10.98
CA LYS A 113 -4.90 -16.00 10.38
C LYS A 113 -3.89 -15.03 9.81
N VAL A 114 -4.29 -14.16 8.89
CA VAL A 114 -3.39 -13.25 8.14
C VAL A 114 -3.54 -11.79 8.55
N GLY A 115 -4.23 -11.56 9.65
CA GLY A 115 -4.53 -10.25 10.20
C GLY A 115 -5.42 -10.39 11.43
N VAL A 116 -5.77 -9.27 12.05
CA VAL A 116 -6.67 -9.26 13.21
C VAL A 116 -8.13 -9.32 12.75
N SER A 117 -8.92 -10.13 13.45
CA SER A 117 -10.37 -10.16 13.28
C SER A 117 -11.02 -8.95 13.97
N ILE A 118 -11.67 -8.08 13.20
CA ILE A 118 -12.43 -6.93 13.69
C ILE A 118 -13.87 -7.04 13.18
N THR A 119 -14.67 -7.74 13.92
CA THR A 119 -16.08 -7.96 13.58
C THR A 119 -16.97 -6.80 14.03
N SER A 120 -16.53 -6.03 15.04
CA SER A 120 -17.34 -4.95 15.62
C SER A 120 -16.48 -3.83 16.22
N ILE A 121 -17.14 -2.73 16.62
CA ILE A 121 -16.51 -1.66 17.38
C ILE A 121 -15.87 -2.15 18.69
N LYS A 122 -16.37 -3.24 19.33
CA LYS A 122 -15.79 -3.81 20.55
C LYS A 122 -14.39 -4.35 20.32
N ASP A 123 -14.17 -5.01 19.20
CA ASP A 123 -12.85 -5.51 18.82
C ASP A 123 -11.90 -4.33 18.59
N MET A 124 -12.37 -3.26 17.91
CA MET A 124 -11.58 -2.04 17.69
C MET A 124 -11.24 -1.35 19.02
N MET A 125 -12.19 -1.27 19.98
CA MET A 125 -11.92 -0.77 21.33
C MET A 125 -10.82 -1.57 22.01
N THR A 126 -10.88 -2.90 21.94
CA THR A 126 -9.87 -3.79 22.53
C THR A 126 -8.50 -3.62 21.86
N ALA A 127 -8.45 -3.54 20.53
CA ALA A 127 -7.20 -3.36 19.78
C ALA A 127 -6.47 -2.05 20.15
N PHE A 128 -7.20 -1.01 20.51
CA PHE A 128 -6.65 0.30 20.89
C PHE A 128 -6.77 0.63 22.38
N ASP A 129 -7.02 -0.38 23.23
CA ASP A 129 -7.09 -0.19 24.67
C ASP A 129 -5.76 0.35 25.24
N GLY A 130 -5.84 1.45 25.97
CA GLY A 130 -4.67 2.15 26.52
C GLY A 130 -3.77 2.87 25.49
N ILE A 131 -4.19 2.93 24.22
CA ILE A 131 -3.49 3.67 23.15
C ILE A 131 -4.31 4.91 22.78
N PRO A 132 -3.83 6.14 23.08
CA PRO A 132 -4.60 7.37 22.86
C PRO A 132 -4.64 7.73 21.37
N LEU A 133 -5.81 7.58 20.71
CA LEU A 133 -5.97 7.75 19.26
C LEU A 133 -5.72 9.19 18.77
N GLY A 134 -5.93 10.20 19.59
CA GLY A 134 -5.60 11.59 19.24
C GLY A 134 -4.10 11.88 19.23
N LYS A 135 -3.24 11.00 19.78
CA LYS A 135 -1.78 11.20 19.88
C LYS A 135 -0.97 10.31 18.95
N VAL A 136 -1.54 9.18 18.51
CA VAL A 136 -0.87 8.26 17.57
C VAL A 136 -1.35 8.48 16.15
N SER A 137 -0.57 8.01 15.17
CA SER A 137 -1.00 7.93 13.78
C SER A 137 -1.16 6.47 13.41
N SER A 138 -2.37 6.06 13.04
CA SER A 138 -2.69 4.69 12.68
C SER A 138 -2.92 4.53 11.18
N SER A 139 -2.41 3.46 10.61
CA SER A 139 -2.68 3.04 9.24
C SER A 139 -3.53 1.77 9.26
N MET A 140 -4.55 1.70 8.42
CA MET A 140 -5.41 0.53 8.27
C MET A 140 -5.31 0.00 6.85
N THR A 141 -4.82 -1.24 6.71
CA THR A 141 -4.70 -1.92 5.42
C THR A 141 -6.01 -2.63 5.11
N ILE A 142 -6.98 -1.86 4.68
CA ILE A 142 -8.34 -2.29 4.44
C ILE A 142 -8.93 -1.56 3.23
N ASN A 143 -9.74 -2.25 2.42
CA ASN A 143 -10.27 -1.73 1.17
C ASN A 143 -11.80 -1.79 1.11
N SER A 144 -12.40 -2.92 0.79
CA SER A 144 -13.86 -3.01 0.60
C SER A 144 -14.67 -2.60 1.84
N THR A 145 -14.17 -2.87 3.04
CA THR A 145 -14.80 -2.51 4.32
C THR A 145 -14.15 -1.28 4.99
N ALA A 146 -13.37 -0.50 4.23
CA ALA A 146 -12.62 0.64 4.75
C ALA A 146 -13.50 1.68 5.46
N SER A 147 -14.66 1.97 4.92
CA SER A 147 -15.65 2.90 5.50
C SER A 147 -16.15 2.42 6.86
N THR A 148 -16.42 1.13 7.00
CA THR A 148 -16.84 0.50 8.26
C THR A 148 -15.74 0.59 9.32
N LEU A 149 -14.50 0.23 8.96
CA LEU A 149 -13.39 0.24 9.91
C LEU A 149 -13.00 1.68 10.32
N LEU A 150 -13.09 2.64 9.42
CA LEU A 150 -12.92 4.06 9.79
C LEU A 150 -14.04 4.52 10.74
N ALA A 151 -15.29 4.11 10.50
CA ALA A 151 -16.40 4.44 11.39
C ALA A 151 -16.19 3.89 12.81
N TYR A 152 -15.71 2.65 12.94
CA TYR A 152 -15.32 2.11 14.24
C TYR A 152 -14.19 2.91 14.89
N TYR A 153 -13.15 3.25 14.12
CA TYR A 153 -12.01 4.02 14.63
C TYR A 153 -12.43 5.42 15.14
N ILE A 154 -13.31 6.11 14.41
CA ILE A 154 -13.87 7.40 14.82
C ILE A 154 -14.65 7.23 16.13
N ALA A 155 -15.56 6.25 16.20
CA ALA A 155 -16.37 6.02 17.38
C ALA A 155 -15.53 5.64 18.61
N VAL A 156 -14.44 4.88 18.42
CA VAL A 156 -13.47 4.58 19.50
C VAL A 156 -12.74 5.84 19.94
N GLY A 157 -12.27 6.67 19.01
CA GLY A 157 -11.62 7.96 19.33
C GLY A 157 -12.53 8.87 20.15
N GLU A 158 -13.81 8.99 19.77
CA GLU A 158 -14.81 9.77 20.51
C GLU A 158 -15.06 9.17 21.92
N SER A 159 -15.09 7.84 22.06
CA SER A 159 -15.24 7.20 23.36
C SER A 159 -14.03 7.41 24.29
N GLN A 160 -12.85 7.68 23.72
CA GLN A 160 -11.65 8.10 24.44
C GLN A 160 -11.61 9.62 24.73
N GLY A 161 -12.64 10.37 24.34
CA GLY A 161 -12.74 11.82 24.55
C GLY A 161 -12.05 12.69 23.48
N PHE A 162 -11.58 12.12 22.36
CA PHE A 162 -11.01 12.87 21.24
C PHE A 162 -12.08 13.28 20.23
N LYS A 163 -11.94 14.48 19.66
CA LYS A 163 -12.76 14.90 18.52
C LYS A 163 -12.27 14.20 17.24
N SER A 164 -13.16 13.97 16.29
CA SER A 164 -12.79 13.39 14.98
C SER A 164 -11.71 14.21 14.26
N THR A 165 -11.67 15.52 14.46
CA THR A 165 -10.66 16.46 13.92
C THR A 165 -9.24 16.24 14.48
N GLU A 166 -9.11 15.55 15.62
CA GLU A 166 -7.82 15.24 16.27
C GLU A 166 -7.24 13.90 15.78
N LEU A 167 -8.07 13.05 15.17
CA LEU A 167 -7.66 11.73 14.70
C LEU A 167 -6.74 11.85 13.49
N ARG A 168 -5.66 11.07 13.51
CA ARG A 168 -4.63 11.06 12.46
C ARG A 168 -4.38 9.64 11.99
N GLY A 169 -4.33 9.47 10.68
CA GLY A 169 -4.08 8.15 10.14
C GLY A 169 -4.31 8.06 8.65
N THR A 170 -4.39 6.83 8.19
CA THR A 170 -4.58 6.51 6.77
C THR A 170 -5.42 5.26 6.67
N THR A 171 -6.38 5.25 5.78
CA THR A 171 -7.04 4.03 5.32
C THR A 171 -6.56 3.72 3.92
N GLN A 172 -6.25 2.45 3.61
CA GLN A 172 -5.80 2.10 2.26
C GLN A 172 -6.89 2.41 1.23
N ASN A 173 -8.10 1.85 1.40
CA ASN A 173 -9.30 2.22 0.65
C ASN A 173 -9.10 2.33 -0.88
N ASP A 174 -8.23 1.49 -1.44
CA ASP A 174 -7.97 1.43 -2.88
C ASP A 174 -8.63 0.20 -3.49
N ILE A 175 -9.84 0.37 -3.99
CA ILE A 175 -10.60 -0.77 -4.53
C ILE A 175 -10.15 -1.17 -5.93
N LEU A 176 -9.65 -0.23 -6.74
CA LEU A 176 -9.27 -0.55 -8.12
C LEU A 176 -8.13 -1.57 -8.18
N LYS A 177 -7.16 -1.47 -7.26
CA LYS A 177 -6.10 -2.49 -7.18
C LYS A 177 -6.61 -3.86 -6.74
N GLU A 178 -7.73 -3.93 -6.03
CA GLU A 178 -8.36 -5.21 -5.67
C GLU A 178 -8.86 -5.94 -6.93
N TYR A 179 -9.48 -5.22 -7.86
CA TYR A 179 -9.90 -5.80 -9.14
C TYR A 179 -8.71 -6.13 -10.07
N ILE A 180 -7.55 -5.48 -9.86
CA ILE A 180 -6.36 -5.70 -10.69
C ILE A 180 -5.54 -6.90 -10.23
N ALA A 181 -5.27 -7.01 -8.90
CA ALA A 181 -4.21 -7.91 -8.43
C ALA A 181 -4.54 -8.68 -7.14
N ARG A 182 -5.44 -8.20 -6.25
CA ARG A 182 -5.55 -8.76 -4.89
C ARG A 182 -6.83 -9.57 -4.63
N ASN A 183 -7.91 -9.29 -5.36
CA ASN A 183 -9.18 -10.05 -5.34
C ASN A 183 -9.99 -10.01 -4.03
N THR A 184 -9.78 -9.01 -3.15
CA THR A 184 -10.59 -8.84 -1.92
C THR A 184 -11.65 -7.73 -2.08
N TYR A 185 -12.43 -7.80 -3.14
CA TYR A 185 -13.57 -6.92 -3.42
C TYR A 185 -14.88 -7.55 -2.94
N ILE A 186 -15.91 -6.72 -2.74
CA ILE A 186 -17.27 -7.14 -2.39
C ILE A 186 -18.23 -6.70 -3.50
N TYR A 187 -18.35 -5.39 -3.72
CA TYR A 187 -19.35 -4.78 -4.60
C TYR A 187 -18.81 -4.57 -6.02
N PRO A 188 -19.69 -4.33 -7.02
CA PRO A 188 -19.26 -3.89 -8.34
C PRO A 188 -18.45 -2.59 -8.32
N PRO A 189 -17.68 -2.29 -9.40
CA PRO A 189 -16.79 -1.12 -9.43
C PRO A 189 -17.49 0.22 -9.14
N GLN A 190 -18.69 0.46 -9.69
CA GLN A 190 -19.40 1.74 -9.53
C GLN A 190 -19.79 2.04 -8.08
N PRO A 191 -20.52 1.15 -7.35
CA PRO A 191 -20.79 1.36 -5.92
C PRO A 191 -19.53 1.45 -5.08
N SER A 192 -18.49 0.69 -5.42
CA SER A 192 -17.21 0.76 -4.72
C SER A 192 -16.54 2.12 -4.88
N MET A 193 -16.56 2.70 -6.09
CA MET A 193 -16.05 4.05 -6.35
C MET A 193 -16.86 5.12 -5.61
N ARG A 194 -18.19 4.93 -5.48
CA ARG A 194 -19.05 5.81 -4.67
C ARG A 194 -18.61 5.82 -3.21
N LEU A 195 -18.44 4.64 -2.58
CA LEU A 195 -18.00 4.53 -1.17
C LEU A 195 -16.66 5.23 -0.94
N ILE A 196 -15.74 5.15 -1.89
CA ILE A 196 -14.45 5.87 -1.81
C ILE A 196 -14.65 7.38 -1.89
N GLY A 197 -15.45 7.86 -2.84
CA GLY A 197 -15.78 9.27 -2.99
C GLY A 197 -16.44 9.85 -1.74
N ASP A 198 -17.41 9.12 -1.17
CA ASP A 198 -18.10 9.47 0.07
C ASP A 198 -17.14 9.58 1.25
N MET A 199 -16.19 8.62 1.36
CA MET A 199 -15.20 8.64 2.42
C MET A 199 -14.20 9.81 2.26
N ILE A 200 -13.77 10.13 1.03
CA ILE A 200 -12.89 11.27 0.76
C ILE A 200 -13.59 12.58 1.13
N GLU A 201 -14.84 12.77 0.70
CA GLU A 201 -15.67 13.93 1.02
C GLU A 201 -15.87 14.09 2.53
N PHE A 202 -16.30 13.02 3.20
CA PHE A 202 -16.51 13.02 4.65
C PHE A 202 -15.22 13.35 5.42
N CYS A 203 -14.10 12.78 5.03
CA CYS A 203 -12.82 13.05 5.70
C CYS A 203 -12.34 14.48 5.47
N ALA A 204 -12.53 15.04 4.29
CA ALA A 204 -12.16 16.42 4.01
C ALA A 204 -12.84 17.40 4.97
N GLU A 205 -14.09 17.13 5.35
CA GLU A 205 -14.89 17.98 6.23
C GLU A 205 -14.77 17.62 7.72
N LYS A 206 -14.93 16.32 8.06
CA LYS A 206 -15.09 15.88 9.46
C LYS A 206 -13.82 15.34 10.11
N VAL A 207 -12.86 14.82 9.31
CA VAL A 207 -11.61 14.22 9.81
C VAL A 207 -10.41 14.77 9.03
N PRO A 208 -10.15 16.09 9.03
CA PRO A 208 -9.23 16.75 8.09
C PRO A 208 -7.76 16.34 8.23
N SER A 209 -7.40 15.61 9.28
CA SER A 209 -6.05 15.06 9.47
C SER A 209 -5.89 13.61 9.01
N TRP A 210 -6.96 12.98 8.48
CA TRP A 210 -6.97 11.63 7.94
C TRP A 210 -6.59 11.61 6.45
N TYR A 211 -5.90 10.57 6.01
CA TYR A 211 -5.67 10.25 4.62
C TYR A 211 -6.69 9.16 4.21
N PRO A 212 -7.78 9.53 3.52
CA PRO A 212 -8.89 8.63 3.26
C PRO A 212 -8.59 7.55 2.21
N VAL A 213 -7.51 7.73 1.45
CA VAL A 213 -7.06 6.76 0.47
C VAL A 213 -5.53 6.72 0.42
N SER A 214 -5.00 5.51 0.25
CA SER A 214 -3.59 5.25 -0.06
C SER A 214 -3.52 4.39 -1.32
N ILE A 215 -3.38 5.05 -2.46
CA ILE A 215 -3.47 4.44 -3.79
C ILE A 215 -2.25 3.56 -4.01
N SER A 216 -2.48 2.27 -4.27
CA SER A 216 -1.48 1.23 -4.07
C SER A 216 -0.94 0.64 -5.36
N GLY A 217 0.34 0.88 -5.63
CA GLY A 217 1.14 0.12 -6.60
C GLY A 217 1.70 -1.17 -6.03
N TYR A 218 1.91 -1.23 -4.72
CA TYR A 218 2.56 -2.34 -4.01
C TYR A 218 2.06 -3.71 -4.46
N HIS A 219 0.76 -3.96 -4.41
CA HIS A 219 0.19 -5.28 -4.72
C HIS A 219 0.35 -5.66 -6.20
N MET A 220 0.32 -4.68 -7.10
CA MET A 220 0.58 -4.91 -8.52
C MET A 220 2.05 -5.27 -8.76
N ARG A 221 2.97 -4.64 -8.00
CA ARG A 221 4.41 -4.94 -8.07
C ARG A 221 4.71 -6.33 -7.54
N GLU A 222 4.14 -6.71 -6.39
CA GLU A 222 4.22 -8.06 -5.81
C GLU A 222 3.63 -9.14 -6.73
N ALA A 223 2.62 -8.79 -7.54
CA ALA A 223 2.06 -9.68 -8.56
C ALA A 223 2.91 -9.76 -9.84
N GLY A 224 3.99 -8.99 -9.94
CA GLY A 224 4.99 -9.09 -11.02
C GLY A 224 5.00 -7.96 -12.05
N CYS A 225 4.34 -6.80 -11.84
CA CYS A 225 4.50 -5.68 -12.75
C CYS A 225 5.90 -5.04 -12.63
N THR A 226 6.34 -4.33 -13.68
CA THR A 226 7.58 -3.56 -13.66
C THR A 226 7.46 -2.30 -12.80
N ALA A 227 8.59 -1.68 -12.43
CA ALA A 227 8.61 -0.39 -11.73
C ALA A 227 7.86 0.71 -12.50
N THR A 228 7.99 0.73 -13.82
CA THR A 228 7.29 1.66 -14.71
C THR A 228 5.79 1.42 -14.73
N GLN A 229 5.36 0.17 -14.81
CA GLN A 229 3.95 -0.23 -14.75
C GLN A 229 3.35 0.11 -13.40
N GLU A 230 4.08 -0.14 -12.30
CA GLU A 230 3.64 0.22 -10.94
C GLU A 230 3.28 1.70 -10.85
N ILE A 231 4.14 2.62 -11.33
CA ILE A 231 3.83 4.05 -11.36
C ILE A 231 2.61 4.34 -12.22
N ALA A 232 2.61 3.86 -13.47
CA ALA A 232 1.59 4.20 -14.45
C ALA A 232 0.19 3.71 -14.02
N PHE A 233 0.10 2.49 -13.51
CA PHE A 233 -1.16 1.89 -13.08
C PHE A 233 -1.69 2.56 -11.81
N THR A 234 -0.81 2.84 -10.85
CA THR A 234 -1.17 3.58 -9.63
C THR A 234 -1.67 4.99 -9.95
N LEU A 235 -1.00 5.72 -10.85
CA LEU A 235 -1.42 7.06 -11.24
C LEU A 235 -2.70 7.05 -12.10
N ALA A 236 -2.92 6.01 -12.91
CA ALA A 236 -4.19 5.83 -13.61
C ALA A 236 -5.37 5.64 -12.63
N ASN A 237 -5.16 4.84 -11.57
CA ASN A 237 -6.16 4.69 -10.48
C ASN A 237 -6.37 6.01 -9.75
N ALA A 238 -5.29 6.77 -9.48
CA ALA A 238 -5.40 8.10 -8.87
C ALA A 238 -6.25 9.06 -9.71
N ILE A 239 -6.06 9.08 -11.02
CA ILE A 239 -6.87 9.88 -11.95
C ILE A 239 -8.36 9.51 -11.84
N ALA A 240 -8.69 8.20 -11.77
CA ALA A 240 -10.06 7.75 -11.62
C ALA A 240 -10.69 8.20 -10.28
N TYR A 241 -9.98 8.08 -9.17
CA TYR A 241 -10.48 8.56 -7.86
C TYR A 241 -10.64 10.07 -7.82
N ILE A 242 -9.70 10.82 -8.38
CA ILE A 242 -9.80 12.29 -8.47
C ILE A 242 -11.03 12.67 -9.29
N GLN A 243 -11.26 12.03 -10.43
CA GLN A 243 -12.41 12.31 -11.28
C GLN A 243 -13.73 12.02 -10.53
N THR A 244 -13.82 10.88 -9.83
CA THR A 244 -15.00 10.55 -9.00
C THR A 244 -15.31 11.65 -7.97
N CYS A 245 -14.29 12.20 -7.33
CA CYS A 245 -14.49 13.30 -6.36
C CYS A 245 -14.93 14.61 -7.05
N LEU A 246 -14.37 14.92 -8.22
CA LEU A 246 -14.76 16.11 -8.99
C LEU A 246 -16.19 15.98 -9.52
N ASP A 247 -16.61 14.80 -9.98
CA ASP A 247 -17.96 14.52 -10.45
C ASP A 247 -19.00 14.66 -9.32
N LYS A 248 -18.60 14.44 -8.05
CA LYS A 248 -19.38 14.74 -6.85
C LYS A 248 -19.41 16.23 -6.48
N GLY A 249 -18.72 17.10 -7.23
CA GLY A 249 -18.68 18.55 -6.99
C GLY A 249 -17.60 19.03 -6.02
N LEU A 250 -16.70 18.15 -5.54
CA LEU A 250 -15.57 18.56 -4.70
C LEU A 250 -14.54 19.36 -5.52
N LYS A 251 -13.86 20.31 -4.88
CA LYS A 251 -12.75 21.03 -5.52
C LYS A 251 -11.45 20.28 -5.28
N ILE A 252 -10.59 20.23 -6.30
CA ILE A 252 -9.34 19.45 -6.26
C ILE A 252 -8.47 19.81 -5.05
N ASP A 253 -8.36 21.06 -4.68
CA ASP A 253 -7.49 21.53 -3.59
C ASP A 253 -8.06 21.27 -2.19
N ASP A 254 -9.33 20.86 -2.07
CA ASP A 254 -9.96 20.52 -0.79
C ASP A 254 -9.57 19.11 -0.32
N PHE A 255 -9.37 18.16 -1.25
CA PHE A 255 -9.06 16.76 -0.92
C PHE A 255 -7.68 16.29 -1.37
N ALA A 256 -7.13 16.78 -2.50
CA ALA A 256 -5.86 16.28 -3.04
C ALA A 256 -4.68 16.39 -2.05
N PRO A 257 -4.58 17.40 -1.14
CA PRO A 257 -3.54 17.42 -0.11
C PRO A 257 -3.55 16.20 0.83
N ARG A 258 -4.65 15.44 0.85
CA ARG A 258 -4.85 14.24 1.67
C ARG A 258 -4.89 12.94 0.87
N LEU A 259 -4.60 12.97 -0.42
CA LEU A 259 -4.30 11.76 -1.16
C LEU A 259 -2.91 11.27 -0.76
N SER A 260 -2.79 9.96 -0.56
CA SER A 260 -1.53 9.30 -0.31
C SER A 260 -1.36 8.09 -1.23
N PHE A 261 -0.16 7.54 -1.26
CA PHE A 261 0.20 6.46 -2.15
C PHE A 261 0.92 5.36 -1.39
N PHE A 262 0.96 4.17 -1.97
CA PHE A 262 1.64 3.03 -1.40
C PHE A 262 2.41 2.29 -2.50
N PHE A 263 3.73 2.29 -2.41
CA PHE A 263 4.61 1.65 -3.37
C PHE A 263 5.41 0.50 -2.74
N CYS A 264 5.74 -0.47 -3.58
CA CYS A 264 6.71 -1.51 -3.29
C CYS A 264 8.14 -0.94 -3.33
N CYS A 265 9.09 -1.62 -2.71
CA CYS A 265 10.50 -1.40 -2.94
C CYS A 265 11.21 -2.74 -3.06
N THR A 266 11.62 -3.10 -4.28
CA THR A 266 12.37 -4.33 -4.56
C THR A 266 13.86 -4.16 -4.30
N ILE A 267 14.66 -5.16 -4.63
CA ILE A 267 16.12 -5.14 -4.43
C ILE A 267 16.88 -4.38 -5.54
N GLU A 268 16.21 -4.02 -6.65
CA GLU A 268 16.79 -3.25 -7.76
C GLU A 268 17.00 -1.77 -7.38
N PHE A 269 18.05 -1.52 -6.60
CA PHE A 269 18.31 -0.28 -5.88
C PHE A 269 18.13 0.99 -6.73
N PHE A 270 18.80 1.09 -7.87
CA PHE A 270 18.78 2.30 -8.69
C PHE A 270 17.44 2.51 -9.42
N GLU A 271 16.83 1.42 -9.88
CA GLU A 271 15.52 1.49 -10.52
C GLU A 271 14.44 1.92 -9.52
N GLU A 272 14.48 1.43 -8.29
CA GLU A 272 13.55 1.81 -7.23
C GLU A 272 13.70 3.30 -6.83
N VAL A 273 14.94 3.80 -6.71
CA VAL A 273 15.18 5.22 -6.46
C VAL A 273 14.64 6.09 -7.61
N ALA A 274 14.88 5.68 -8.87
CA ALA A 274 14.36 6.37 -10.05
C ALA A 274 12.83 6.36 -10.09
N LYS A 275 12.21 5.22 -9.78
CA LYS A 275 10.76 5.04 -9.69
C LYS A 275 10.11 6.10 -8.78
N PHE A 276 10.60 6.25 -7.55
CA PHE A 276 10.03 7.21 -6.61
C PHE A 276 10.20 8.67 -7.04
N ARG A 277 11.31 9.01 -7.69
CA ARG A 277 11.53 10.34 -8.27
C ARG A 277 10.55 10.63 -9.39
N VAL A 278 10.39 9.68 -10.32
CA VAL A 278 9.48 9.81 -11.46
C VAL A 278 8.03 9.85 -11.00
N ALA A 279 7.64 9.02 -10.03
CA ALA A 279 6.28 9.04 -9.48
C ALA A 279 5.89 10.43 -8.97
N ARG A 280 6.76 11.09 -8.18
CA ARG A 280 6.51 12.47 -7.70
C ARG A 280 6.39 13.46 -8.85
N LYS A 281 7.30 13.39 -9.81
CA LYS A 281 7.35 14.31 -10.94
C LYS A 281 6.12 14.21 -11.85
N VAL A 282 5.72 12.99 -12.19
CA VAL A 282 4.56 12.74 -13.06
C VAL A 282 3.27 13.11 -12.35
N TYR A 283 3.11 12.75 -11.06
CA TYR A 283 1.95 13.15 -10.28
C TYR A 283 1.79 14.67 -10.20
N ALA A 284 2.86 15.41 -9.89
CA ALA A 284 2.83 16.87 -9.83
C ALA A 284 2.39 17.49 -11.16
N LYS A 285 2.86 16.94 -12.31
CA LYS A 285 2.41 17.36 -13.63
C LYS A 285 0.93 17.07 -13.87
N ILE A 286 0.47 15.86 -13.54
CA ILE A 286 -0.96 15.48 -13.68
C ILE A 286 -1.85 16.46 -12.91
N LEU A 287 -1.54 16.70 -11.63
CA LEU A 287 -2.36 17.59 -10.80
C LEU A 287 -2.36 19.03 -11.30
N LYS A 288 -1.21 19.52 -11.76
CA LYS A 288 -1.07 20.89 -12.28
C LYS A 288 -1.71 21.06 -13.66
N GLU A 289 -1.44 20.16 -14.61
CA GLU A 289 -1.76 20.35 -16.01
C GLU A 289 -3.16 19.81 -16.38
N LYS A 290 -3.55 18.66 -15.82
CA LYS A 290 -4.87 18.04 -16.09
C LYS A 290 -5.96 18.54 -15.15
N PHE A 291 -5.66 18.66 -13.85
CA PHE A 291 -6.65 19.02 -12.82
C PHE A 291 -6.55 20.45 -12.32
N HIS A 292 -5.60 21.25 -12.83
CA HIS A 292 -5.42 22.67 -12.54
C HIS A 292 -5.32 23.01 -11.04
N ALA A 293 -4.77 22.08 -10.24
CA ALA A 293 -4.54 22.28 -8.81
C ALA A 293 -3.60 23.46 -8.55
N LYS A 294 -3.99 24.33 -7.61
CA LYS A 294 -3.26 25.57 -7.28
C LYS A 294 -2.49 25.46 -5.97
N ASN A 295 -2.98 24.64 -5.04
CA ASN A 295 -2.33 24.47 -3.75
C ASN A 295 -1.05 23.62 -3.92
N PRO A 296 0.13 24.12 -3.55
CA PRO A 296 1.38 23.35 -3.66
C PRO A 296 1.34 22.00 -2.94
N ARG A 297 0.53 21.88 -1.87
CA ARG A 297 0.39 20.61 -1.13
C ARG A 297 -0.38 19.56 -1.93
N SER A 298 -1.26 19.96 -2.84
CA SER A 298 -1.98 19.06 -3.75
C SER A 298 -1.04 18.40 -4.75
N LEU A 299 0.06 19.08 -5.12
CA LEU A 299 1.05 18.58 -6.08
C LEU A 299 2.06 17.60 -5.44
N GLN A 300 2.06 17.44 -4.13
CA GLN A 300 2.98 16.59 -3.40
C GLN A 300 2.49 15.14 -3.36
N LEU A 301 3.15 14.23 -4.06
CA LEU A 301 2.93 12.81 -3.92
C LEU A 301 3.58 12.35 -2.60
N LYS A 302 2.75 12.06 -1.60
CA LYS A 302 3.16 11.48 -0.31
C LYS A 302 2.92 9.99 -0.36
N PHE A 303 3.92 9.19 0.00
CA PHE A 303 3.78 7.76 -0.10
C PHE A 303 4.37 7.00 1.08
N HIS A 304 3.74 5.90 1.36
CA HIS A 304 4.26 4.79 2.15
C HIS A 304 5.03 3.85 1.24
N THR A 305 6.08 3.25 1.76
CA THR A 305 6.80 2.16 1.09
C THR A 305 6.80 0.93 1.98
N GLN A 306 6.57 -0.22 1.39
CA GLN A 306 6.89 -1.51 1.98
C GLN A 306 7.98 -2.17 1.14
N THR A 307 8.97 -2.74 1.81
CA THR A 307 9.96 -3.59 1.14
C THR A 307 9.26 -4.79 0.50
N SER A 308 9.74 -5.24 -0.67
CA SER A 308 9.09 -6.32 -1.42
C SER A 308 9.18 -7.65 -0.68
N GLY A 309 8.04 -8.32 -0.50
CA GLY A 309 7.96 -9.69 -0.01
C GLY A 309 8.31 -10.71 -1.08
N GLU A 310 7.95 -10.46 -2.34
CA GLU A 310 8.29 -11.32 -3.48
C GLU A 310 9.80 -11.53 -3.65
N SER A 311 10.60 -10.52 -3.28
CA SER A 311 12.07 -10.61 -3.32
C SER A 311 12.68 -11.43 -2.18
N LEU A 312 11.89 -11.87 -1.20
CA LEU A 312 12.36 -12.66 -0.06
C LEU A 312 12.15 -14.15 -0.29
N THR A 313 13.04 -14.96 0.25
CA THR A 313 13.06 -16.39 0.01
C THR A 313 12.80 -17.20 1.27
N ALA A 314 12.15 -18.35 1.12
CA ALA A 314 12.01 -19.32 2.19
C ALA A 314 13.35 -20.00 2.52
N GLN A 315 14.22 -20.14 1.50
CA GLN A 315 15.56 -20.67 1.63
C GLN A 315 16.48 -19.59 2.25
N GLN A 316 17.35 -20.01 3.14
CA GLN A 316 18.33 -19.15 3.82
C GLN A 316 17.70 -17.85 4.36
N PRO A 317 16.67 -17.93 5.24
CA PRO A 317 15.84 -16.80 5.62
C PRO A 317 16.63 -15.67 6.30
N ASN A 318 17.78 -15.94 6.88
CA ASN A 318 18.65 -14.90 7.45
C ASN A 318 19.21 -13.95 6.39
N ASN A 319 19.40 -14.39 5.14
CA ASN A 319 19.81 -13.54 4.03
C ASN A 319 18.73 -12.48 3.68
N ASN A 320 17.47 -12.71 4.07
CA ASN A 320 16.40 -11.72 3.89
C ASN A 320 16.66 -10.44 4.69
N ILE A 321 17.38 -10.48 5.82
CA ILE A 321 17.79 -9.30 6.58
C ILE A 321 18.63 -8.37 5.68
N VAL A 322 19.58 -8.94 4.93
CA VAL A 322 20.44 -8.20 3.99
C VAL A 322 19.62 -7.64 2.84
N ARG A 323 18.71 -8.46 2.26
CA ARG A 323 17.81 -8.00 1.18
C ARG A 323 16.96 -6.83 1.62
N VAL A 324 16.34 -6.93 2.78
CA VAL A 324 15.50 -5.87 3.36
C VAL A 324 16.32 -4.62 3.69
N ALA A 325 17.58 -4.74 4.10
CA ALA A 325 18.45 -3.59 4.33
C ALA A 325 18.71 -2.82 3.02
N ILE A 326 18.97 -3.50 1.90
CA ILE A 326 19.17 -2.89 0.58
C ILE A 326 17.87 -2.21 0.11
N GLN A 327 16.73 -2.88 0.22
CA GLN A 327 15.41 -2.33 -0.12
C GLN A 327 15.10 -1.09 0.73
N THR A 328 15.40 -1.12 2.02
CA THR A 328 15.24 0.01 2.94
C THR A 328 16.09 1.21 2.50
N MET A 329 17.35 0.97 2.14
CA MET A 329 18.24 2.00 1.60
C MET A 329 17.68 2.63 0.32
N ALA A 330 17.14 1.83 -0.61
CA ALA A 330 16.51 2.32 -1.83
C ALA A 330 15.26 3.16 -1.55
N ALA A 331 14.38 2.72 -0.65
CA ALA A 331 13.18 3.46 -0.26
C ALA A 331 13.54 4.83 0.37
N VAL A 332 14.55 4.87 1.23
CA VAL A 332 15.02 6.11 1.87
C VAL A 332 15.70 7.03 0.85
N ALA A 333 16.61 6.51 0.02
CA ALA A 333 17.22 7.29 -1.08
C ALA A 333 16.15 7.81 -2.07
N GLY A 334 15.07 7.06 -2.24
CA GLY A 334 13.90 7.42 -3.01
C GLY A 334 12.98 8.45 -2.36
N GLY A 335 13.15 8.73 -1.06
CA GLY A 335 12.45 9.81 -0.36
C GLY A 335 11.05 9.46 0.15
N THR A 336 10.82 8.26 0.68
CA THR A 336 9.56 7.81 1.29
C THR A 336 9.18 8.61 2.54
N GLN A 337 7.86 8.77 2.82
CA GLN A 337 7.37 9.45 4.03
C GLN A 337 7.05 8.49 5.16
N SER A 338 6.84 7.22 4.86
CA SER A 338 6.60 6.18 5.86
C SER A 338 7.08 4.85 5.29
N LEU A 339 7.58 3.97 6.14
CA LEU A 339 8.23 2.73 5.71
C LEU A 339 7.83 1.57 6.61
N HIS A 340 7.52 0.44 5.97
CA HIS A 340 7.49 -0.89 6.57
C HIS A 340 8.62 -1.73 5.99
N THR A 341 9.33 -2.43 6.85
CA THR A 341 10.35 -3.41 6.49
C THR A 341 9.83 -4.81 6.78
N ASN A 342 9.79 -5.67 5.78
CA ASN A 342 9.40 -7.07 5.96
C ASN A 342 10.39 -7.79 6.89
N SER A 343 9.90 -8.78 7.60
CA SER A 343 10.72 -9.59 8.48
C SER A 343 11.44 -10.70 7.71
N ARG A 344 12.49 -11.26 8.29
CA ARG A 344 13.28 -12.34 7.67
C ARG A 344 12.44 -13.59 7.35
N ASP A 345 11.37 -13.80 8.09
CA ASP A 345 10.43 -14.93 8.00
C ASP A 345 9.21 -14.65 7.08
N GLU A 346 9.18 -13.51 6.37
CA GLU A 346 8.07 -13.09 5.52
C GLU A 346 7.61 -14.14 4.50
N ALA A 347 8.55 -14.85 3.89
CA ALA A 347 8.24 -15.92 2.92
C ALA A 347 7.74 -17.23 3.57
N LEU A 348 7.73 -17.32 4.90
CA LEU A 348 7.40 -18.53 5.65
C LEU A 348 6.15 -18.39 6.49
N ALA A 349 6.02 -17.29 7.24
CA ALA A 349 4.93 -17.06 8.19
C ALA A 349 4.83 -15.60 8.65
N LEU A 350 3.84 -15.30 9.48
CA LEU A 350 3.79 -14.04 10.23
C LEU A 350 4.99 -13.89 11.16
N PRO A 351 5.52 -12.64 11.35
CA PRO A 351 6.76 -12.44 12.07
C PRO A 351 6.67 -12.75 13.56
N THR A 352 7.69 -13.42 14.09
CA THR A 352 7.93 -13.52 15.53
C THR A 352 8.20 -12.13 16.13
N GLN A 353 8.20 -12.00 17.45
CA GLN A 353 8.56 -10.73 18.10
C GLN A 353 10.01 -10.33 17.81
N GLU A 354 10.92 -11.31 17.75
CA GLU A 354 12.33 -11.07 17.43
C GLU A 354 12.49 -10.61 15.99
N SER A 355 11.91 -11.30 15.03
CA SER A 355 11.96 -10.95 13.61
C SER A 355 11.38 -9.55 13.35
N ALA A 356 10.24 -9.22 13.96
CA ALA A 356 9.64 -7.88 13.85
C ALA A 356 10.54 -6.79 14.48
N LYS A 357 11.22 -7.09 15.59
CA LYS A 357 12.19 -6.17 16.21
C LYS A 357 13.40 -5.96 15.30
N ILE A 358 13.97 -7.01 14.69
CA ILE A 358 15.09 -6.88 13.74
C ILE A 358 14.68 -6.03 12.54
N ALA A 359 13.50 -6.26 11.98
CA ALA A 359 12.96 -5.48 10.87
C ALA A 359 12.85 -3.98 11.22
N LEU A 360 12.38 -3.63 12.42
CA LEU A 360 12.37 -2.24 12.88
C LEU A 360 13.79 -1.68 13.09
N ARG A 361 14.72 -2.48 13.64
CA ARG A 361 16.13 -2.08 13.81
C ARG A 361 16.80 -1.77 12.47
N THR A 362 16.46 -2.50 11.40
CA THR A 362 16.96 -2.21 10.05
C THR A 362 16.63 -0.77 9.63
N GLN A 363 15.40 -0.29 9.86
CA GLN A 363 15.06 1.11 9.61
C GLN A 363 15.86 2.08 10.47
N GLN A 364 16.02 1.77 11.75
CA GLN A 364 16.73 2.62 12.71
C GLN A 364 18.23 2.72 12.39
N ILE A 365 18.87 1.61 11.99
CA ILE A 365 20.27 1.58 11.54
C ILE A 365 20.43 2.46 10.29
N VAL A 366 19.57 2.31 9.29
CA VAL A 366 19.60 3.14 8.08
C VAL A 366 19.39 4.62 8.43
N ALA A 367 18.50 4.95 9.37
CA ALA A 367 18.24 6.32 9.78
C ALA A 367 19.42 6.98 10.48
N HIS A 368 20.09 6.27 11.39
CA HIS A 368 21.05 6.85 12.32
C HIS A 368 22.51 6.61 11.96
N GLU A 369 22.85 5.49 11.33
CA GLU A 369 24.23 5.04 11.14
C GLU A 369 24.72 5.18 9.70
N SER A 370 23.84 5.05 8.69
CA SER A 370 24.25 5.00 7.26
C SER A 370 24.70 6.34 6.68
N GLY A 371 24.35 7.46 7.31
CA GLY A 371 24.61 8.81 6.81
C GLY A 371 23.70 9.27 5.66
N ILE A 372 22.80 8.42 5.13
CA ILE A 372 21.90 8.72 4.01
C ILE A 372 20.94 9.88 4.31
N THR A 373 20.64 10.12 5.59
CA THR A 373 19.73 11.17 6.06
C THR A 373 20.39 12.55 6.19
N LYS A 374 21.72 12.64 5.98
CA LYS A 374 22.50 13.88 6.21
C LYS A 374 22.26 14.95 5.15
N THR A 375 21.70 14.60 3.99
CA THR A 375 21.35 15.54 2.92
C THR A 375 20.09 15.11 2.18
N ALA A 376 19.42 16.05 1.54
CA ALA A 376 18.32 15.74 0.64
C ALA A 376 18.87 15.21 -0.70
N ASP A 377 18.29 14.11 -1.18
CA ASP A 377 18.62 13.49 -2.46
C ASP A 377 20.15 13.28 -2.70
N PRO A 378 20.81 12.44 -1.87
CA PRO A 378 22.26 12.25 -1.95
C PRO A 378 22.77 11.68 -3.27
N LEU A 379 21.89 11.11 -4.11
CA LEU A 379 22.21 10.56 -5.42
C LEU A 379 21.90 11.54 -6.57
N ALA A 380 21.60 12.82 -6.27
CA ALA A 380 21.36 13.84 -7.27
C ALA A 380 22.61 14.03 -8.17
N GLY A 381 22.37 14.09 -9.49
CA GLY A 381 23.44 14.28 -10.46
C GLY A 381 24.16 13.00 -10.90
N SER A 382 23.79 11.83 -10.40
CA SER A 382 24.24 10.55 -10.96
C SER A 382 23.77 10.43 -12.41
N TYR A 383 24.69 10.37 -13.36
CA TYR A 383 24.36 10.31 -14.79
C TYR A 383 23.49 9.10 -15.13
N TYR A 384 23.76 7.97 -14.52
CA TYR A 384 22.95 6.77 -14.69
C TYR A 384 21.51 6.97 -14.18
N LEU A 385 21.38 7.44 -12.95
CA LEU A 385 20.07 7.60 -12.32
C LEU A 385 19.22 8.68 -13.02
N GLU A 386 19.84 9.77 -13.47
CA GLU A 386 19.13 10.82 -14.22
C GLU A 386 18.64 10.34 -15.58
N GLU A 387 19.45 9.52 -16.30
CA GLU A 387 19.04 8.91 -17.57
C GLU A 387 17.93 7.88 -17.36
N LEU A 388 18.03 7.05 -16.32
CA LEU A 388 17.00 6.06 -15.97
C LEU A 388 15.67 6.73 -15.61
N CYS A 389 15.70 7.85 -14.87
CA CYS A 389 14.49 8.65 -14.62
C CYS A 389 13.84 9.15 -15.91
N ASP A 390 14.63 9.62 -16.90
CA ASP A 390 14.08 10.09 -18.18
C ASP A 390 13.41 8.96 -18.97
N GLN A 391 13.98 7.75 -18.97
CA GLN A 391 13.43 6.58 -19.65
C GLN A 391 12.13 6.13 -18.98
N ILE A 392 12.12 5.97 -17.65
CA ILE A 392 10.93 5.58 -16.89
C ILE A 392 9.81 6.62 -17.07
N GLU A 393 10.12 7.93 -16.98
CA GLU A 393 9.11 8.99 -17.18
C GLU A 393 8.45 8.88 -18.56
N ALA A 394 9.25 8.68 -19.61
CA ALA A 394 8.74 8.57 -20.98
C ALA A 394 7.77 7.39 -21.14
N ASP A 395 8.10 6.24 -20.54
CA ASP A 395 7.27 5.03 -20.65
C ASP A 395 6.05 5.09 -19.74
N VAL A 396 6.13 5.71 -18.56
CA VAL A 396 4.95 5.99 -17.73
C VAL A 396 3.90 6.80 -18.51
N TRP A 397 4.33 7.85 -19.25
CA TRP A 397 3.42 8.64 -20.07
C TRP A 397 2.81 7.84 -21.24
N LYS A 398 3.56 6.88 -21.82
CA LYS A 398 2.98 5.97 -22.84
C LYS A 398 1.88 5.11 -22.27
N TYR A 399 2.09 4.50 -21.08
CA TYR A 399 1.07 3.70 -20.39
C TYR A 399 -0.15 4.54 -20.01
N LEU A 400 0.03 5.71 -19.42
CA LEU A 400 -1.08 6.60 -19.06
C LEU A 400 -1.94 6.97 -20.27
N LYS A 401 -1.32 7.33 -21.41
CA LYS A 401 -2.04 7.61 -22.67
C LYS A 401 -2.76 6.36 -23.22
N LYS A 402 -2.16 5.17 -23.09
CA LYS A 402 -2.79 3.91 -23.51
C LYS A 402 -4.06 3.62 -22.68
N ILE A 403 -3.97 3.79 -21.36
CA ILE A 403 -5.09 3.59 -20.43
C ILE A 403 -6.19 4.65 -20.67
N GLU A 404 -5.83 5.90 -20.89
CA GLU A 404 -6.78 6.98 -21.19
C GLU A 404 -7.57 6.69 -22.49
N ARG A 405 -6.91 6.21 -23.56
CA ARG A 405 -7.57 5.78 -24.82
C ARG A 405 -8.51 4.59 -24.63
N MET A 406 -8.32 3.78 -23.61
CA MET A 406 -9.21 2.67 -23.25
C MET A 406 -10.48 3.13 -22.54
N GLY A 407 -10.56 4.39 -22.10
CA GLY A 407 -11.64 4.98 -21.31
C GLY A 407 -11.32 5.06 -19.81
N GLY A 408 -10.02 5.06 -19.44
CA GLY A 408 -9.55 5.17 -18.08
C GLY A 408 -9.37 3.83 -17.34
N SER A 409 -9.02 3.90 -16.05
CA SER A 409 -8.62 2.73 -15.26
C SER A 409 -9.74 1.70 -15.14
N VAL A 410 -10.99 2.09 -14.84
CA VAL A 410 -12.11 1.17 -14.68
C VAL A 410 -12.35 0.36 -15.98
N LYS A 411 -12.35 1.04 -17.14
CA LYS A 411 -12.51 0.36 -18.44
C LYS A 411 -11.33 -0.54 -18.81
N ALA A 412 -10.12 -0.15 -18.42
CA ALA A 412 -8.93 -0.98 -18.62
C ALA A 412 -8.96 -2.24 -17.73
N ILE A 413 -9.52 -2.17 -16.50
CA ILE A 413 -9.76 -3.31 -15.62
C ILE A 413 -10.78 -4.27 -16.27
N GLU A 414 -11.93 -3.73 -16.73
CA GLU A 414 -12.98 -4.52 -17.39
C GLU A 414 -12.48 -5.27 -18.64
N LYS A 415 -11.46 -4.71 -19.33
CA LYS A 415 -10.79 -5.32 -20.48
C LYS A 415 -9.66 -6.28 -20.13
N GLY A 416 -9.35 -6.48 -18.85
CA GLY A 416 -8.25 -7.32 -18.40
C GLY A 416 -6.83 -6.80 -18.75
N PHE A 417 -6.71 -5.53 -19.10
CA PHE A 417 -5.44 -4.95 -19.58
C PHE A 417 -4.34 -5.04 -18.53
N PHE A 418 -4.59 -4.57 -17.31
CA PHE A 418 -3.60 -4.59 -16.25
C PHE A 418 -3.14 -6.01 -15.91
N GLN A 419 -4.09 -6.93 -15.78
CA GLN A 419 -3.80 -8.32 -15.47
C GLN A 419 -2.95 -9.00 -16.56
N SER A 420 -3.19 -8.67 -17.82
CA SER A 420 -2.40 -9.17 -18.95
C SER A 420 -0.96 -8.66 -18.90
N GLU A 421 -0.75 -7.36 -18.68
CA GLU A 421 0.58 -6.74 -18.59
C GLU A 421 1.38 -7.31 -17.39
N ILE A 422 0.72 -7.48 -16.22
CA ILE A 422 1.33 -8.04 -15.01
C ILE A 422 1.75 -9.50 -15.27
N ARG A 423 0.85 -10.32 -15.82
CA ARG A 423 1.14 -11.74 -16.12
C ARG A 423 2.28 -11.91 -17.12
N ALA A 424 2.33 -11.08 -18.16
CA ALA A 424 3.40 -11.14 -19.15
C ALA A 424 4.78 -10.89 -18.52
N ASN A 425 4.89 -9.88 -17.65
CA ASN A 425 6.16 -9.60 -16.96
C ASN A 425 6.51 -10.66 -15.91
N ALA A 426 5.55 -11.11 -15.10
CA ALA A 426 5.76 -12.18 -14.13
C ALA A 426 6.28 -13.48 -14.79
N TYR A 427 5.72 -13.84 -15.95
CA TYR A 427 6.18 -14.97 -16.75
C TYR A 427 7.61 -14.79 -17.24
N ARG A 428 7.98 -13.59 -17.71
CA ARG A 428 9.35 -13.27 -18.14
C ARG A 428 10.34 -13.44 -16.99
N LEU A 429 10.06 -12.85 -15.83
CA LEU A 429 10.92 -12.94 -14.63
C LEU A 429 11.11 -14.40 -14.17
N LYS A 430 10.02 -15.18 -14.17
CA LYS A 430 10.10 -16.61 -13.85
C LYS A 430 11.01 -17.35 -14.83
N LYS A 431 10.85 -17.12 -16.13
CA LYS A 431 11.68 -17.74 -17.16
C LYS A 431 13.15 -17.37 -17.02
N GLU A 432 13.48 -16.11 -16.72
CA GLU A 432 14.85 -15.66 -16.45
C GLU A 432 15.45 -16.36 -15.23
N THR A 433 14.65 -16.58 -14.18
CA THR A 433 15.07 -17.30 -12.98
C THR A 433 15.27 -18.78 -13.26
N ASP A 434 14.35 -19.42 -13.99
CA ASP A 434 14.45 -20.84 -14.35
C ASP A 434 15.63 -21.13 -15.28
N ASN A 435 16.02 -20.17 -16.12
CA ASN A 435 17.17 -20.26 -17.03
C ASN A 435 18.50 -19.80 -16.40
N GLU A 436 18.51 -19.41 -15.13
CA GLU A 436 19.67 -18.84 -14.42
C GLU A 436 20.21 -17.53 -15.05
N ASP A 437 19.44 -16.86 -15.89
CA ASP A 437 19.75 -15.49 -16.34
C ASP A 437 19.59 -14.48 -15.20
N ARG A 438 18.67 -14.76 -14.26
CA ARG A 438 18.46 -14.06 -12.99
C ARG A 438 18.88 -14.96 -11.83
N ILE A 439 19.92 -14.55 -11.10
CA ILE A 439 20.42 -15.30 -9.94
C ILE A 439 19.73 -14.84 -8.68
N ILE A 440 19.18 -15.79 -7.92
CA ILE A 440 18.65 -15.61 -6.58
C ILE A 440 19.46 -16.47 -5.63
N VAL A 441 20.26 -15.83 -4.78
CA VAL A 441 21.16 -16.50 -3.82
C VAL A 441 20.33 -17.37 -2.86
N GLY A 442 20.76 -18.61 -2.69
CA GLY A 442 20.07 -19.60 -1.87
C GLY A 442 18.92 -20.33 -2.58
N VAL A 443 18.53 -19.90 -3.79
CA VAL A 443 17.45 -20.55 -4.57
C VAL A 443 18.00 -21.27 -5.78
N ASN A 444 18.50 -20.55 -6.78
CA ASN A 444 19.07 -21.16 -8.01
C ASN A 444 20.61 -21.08 -8.06
N LYS A 445 21.24 -20.47 -7.05
CA LYS A 445 22.70 -20.47 -6.87
C LYS A 445 23.04 -20.38 -5.39
N TYR A 446 24.12 -21.05 -4.98
CA TYR A 446 24.57 -21.12 -3.58
C TYR A 446 23.48 -21.70 -2.65
N SER A 447 22.72 -22.68 -3.13
CA SER A 447 21.73 -23.41 -2.35
C SER A 447 22.40 -24.38 -1.37
N GLU A 448 21.84 -24.49 -0.17
CA GLU A 448 22.28 -25.39 0.89
C GLU A 448 21.06 -26.04 1.53
N GLU A 449 21.24 -27.23 2.13
CA GLU A 449 20.20 -27.80 2.99
C GLU A 449 20.20 -27.11 4.35
N GLU A 450 19.05 -26.66 4.79
CA GLU A 450 18.89 -25.95 6.06
C GLU A 450 17.74 -26.50 6.89
N GLU A 451 17.87 -26.42 8.21
CA GLU A 451 16.75 -26.66 9.13
C GLU A 451 15.74 -25.51 9.04
N GLN A 452 14.45 -25.86 9.04
CA GLN A 452 13.38 -24.88 9.03
C GLN A 452 13.36 -24.10 10.35
N PRO A 453 13.26 -22.75 10.31
CA PRO A 453 13.18 -21.96 11.53
C PRO A 453 11.85 -22.18 12.27
N GLU A 454 11.85 -21.88 13.56
CA GLU A 454 10.61 -21.86 14.34
C GLU A 454 9.66 -20.77 13.82
N LEU A 455 8.44 -21.18 13.46
CA LEU A 455 7.42 -20.31 12.88
C LEU A 455 6.34 -19.96 13.91
N LEU A 456 5.81 -18.74 13.81
CA LEU A 456 4.66 -18.31 14.59
C LEU A 456 3.43 -19.11 14.13
N ARG A 457 2.76 -19.79 15.08
CA ARG A 457 1.49 -20.48 14.85
C ARG A 457 0.36 -19.74 15.54
N ILE A 458 -0.73 -19.51 14.81
CA ILE A 458 -1.95 -18.91 15.36
C ILE A 458 -2.77 -20.00 16.06
N ASP A 459 -3.23 -19.69 17.28
CA ASP A 459 -4.03 -20.61 18.07
C ASP A 459 -5.47 -20.70 17.52
N GLY A 460 -5.91 -21.89 17.13
CA GLY A 460 -7.27 -22.13 16.62
C GLY A 460 -8.41 -21.79 17.60
N ARG A 461 -8.11 -21.63 18.90
CA ARG A 461 -9.08 -21.18 19.92
C ARG A 461 -9.55 -19.73 19.70
N ILE A 462 -8.81 -18.93 18.96
CA ILE A 462 -9.14 -17.53 18.65
C ILE A 462 -10.50 -17.44 17.95
N GLU A 463 -10.73 -18.26 16.93
CA GLU A 463 -12.00 -18.28 16.20
C GLU A 463 -13.18 -18.60 17.12
N VAL A 464 -13.04 -19.59 18.01
CA VAL A 464 -14.07 -19.96 18.99
C VAL A 464 -14.38 -18.81 19.95
N GLN A 465 -13.35 -18.11 20.42
CA GLN A 465 -13.51 -16.96 21.32
C GLN A 465 -14.18 -15.78 20.59
N GLN A 466 -13.82 -15.52 19.35
CA GLN A 466 -14.40 -14.47 18.54
C GLN A 466 -15.88 -14.72 18.26
N LYS A 467 -16.26 -15.94 17.88
CA LYS A 467 -17.67 -16.37 17.72
C LYS A 467 -18.48 -16.18 19.01
N LYS A 468 -17.91 -16.51 20.16
CA LYS A 468 -18.55 -16.33 21.47
C LYS A 468 -18.75 -14.85 21.82
N ALA A 469 -17.72 -14.02 21.59
CA ALA A 469 -17.79 -12.58 21.83
C ALA A 469 -18.86 -11.91 20.95
N LEU A 470 -18.94 -12.31 19.68
CA LEU A 470 -19.94 -11.83 18.74
C LEU A 470 -21.37 -12.20 19.14
N LYS A 471 -21.59 -13.46 19.57
CA LYS A 471 -22.89 -13.91 20.10
C LYS A 471 -23.33 -13.07 21.30
N LYS A 472 -22.40 -12.77 22.21
CA LYS A 472 -22.66 -11.90 23.35
C LYS A 472 -23.01 -10.48 22.93
N LEU A 473 -22.23 -9.88 22.02
CA LEU A 473 -22.51 -8.55 21.48
C LEU A 473 -23.94 -8.43 20.95
N ARG A 474 -24.38 -9.40 20.12
CA ARG A 474 -25.73 -9.40 19.55
C ARG A 474 -26.84 -9.56 20.58
N ALA A 475 -26.57 -10.24 21.70
CA ALA A 475 -27.51 -10.38 22.79
C ALA A 475 -27.63 -9.11 23.65
N ASP A 476 -26.52 -8.39 23.83
CA ASP A 476 -26.43 -7.27 24.79
C ASP A 476 -26.81 -5.91 24.14
N ARG A 477 -26.81 -5.79 22.80
CA ARG A 477 -27.06 -4.52 22.10
C ARG A 477 -28.55 -4.19 21.94
N ASP A 478 -28.87 -2.91 21.77
CA ASP A 478 -30.22 -2.44 21.44
C ASP A 478 -30.57 -2.74 19.97
N SER A 479 -31.34 -3.82 19.78
CA SER A 479 -31.74 -4.28 18.45
C SER A 479 -32.61 -3.30 17.68
N LYS A 480 -33.48 -2.52 18.37
CA LYS A 480 -34.32 -1.51 17.71
C LYS A 480 -33.52 -0.33 17.19
N LYS A 481 -32.54 0.11 17.98
CA LYS A 481 -31.60 1.17 17.57
C LYS A 481 -30.76 0.74 16.36
N LEU A 482 -30.32 -0.51 16.37
CA LEU A 482 -29.55 -1.08 15.26
C LEU A 482 -30.41 -1.16 13.99
N GLU A 483 -31.59 -1.77 14.07
CA GLU A 483 -32.50 -1.91 12.92
C GLU A 483 -32.81 -0.55 12.28
N LYS A 484 -33.12 0.45 13.08
CA LYS A 484 -33.32 1.83 12.60
C LYS A 484 -32.10 2.37 11.87
N ALA A 485 -30.89 2.14 12.39
CA ALA A 485 -29.66 2.62 11.79
C ALA A 485 -29.35 1.91 10.45
N LEU A 486 -29.51 0.58 10.38
CA LEU A 486 -29.31 -0.18 9.15
C LEU A 486 -30.35 0.16 8.09
N SER A 487 -31.64 0.31 8.45
CA SER A 487 -32.70 0.71 7.52
C SER A 487 -32.46 2.11 6.95
N ALA A 488 -32.01 3.05 7.77
CA ALA A 488 -31.64 4.39 7.29
C ALA A 488 -30.44 4.34 6.33
N MET A 489 -29.44 3.50 6.63
CA MET A 489 -28.26 3.29 5.78
C MET A 489 -28.66 2.65 4.43
N GLN A 490 -29.54 1.66 4.46
CA GLN A 490 -30.09 1.01 3.25
C GLN A 490 -30.82 2.02 2.36
N SER A 491 -31.72 2.82 2.96
CA SER A 491 -32.45 3.86 2.21
C SER A 491 -31.51 4.92 1.62
N ALA A 492 -30.48 5.34 2.34
CA ALA A 492 -29.48 6.25 1.83
C ALA A 492 -28.64 5.67 0.68
N ALA A 493 -28.43 4.35 0.67
CA ALA A 493 -27.68 3.68 -0.38
C ALA A 493 -28.38 3.76 -1.76
N ASP A 494 -29.70 3.93 -1.80
CA ASP A 494 -30.47 4.14 -3.03
C ASP A 494 -30.50 5.62 -3.49
N THR A 495 -29.89 6.53 -2.74
CA THR A 495 -29.81 7.96 -3.05
C THR A 495 -28.38 8.38 -3.39
N GLU A 496 -28.14 9.67 -3.66
CA GLU A 496 -26.81 10.26 -3.85
C GLU A 496 -26.19 10.81 -2.52
N GLU A 497 -26.85 10.57 -1.38
CA GLU A 497 -26.35 11.03 -0.08
C GLU A 497 -25.02 10.36 0.29
N ASN A 498 -24.19 11.09 1.04
CA ASN A 498 -22.93 10.54 1.56
C ASN A 498 -23.21 9.46 2.61
N LEU A 499 -22.72 8.25 2.37
CA LEU A 499 -23.00 7.08 3.21
C LEU A 499 -22.23 7.06 4.53
N MET A 500 -21.14 7.80 4.68
CA MET A 500 -20.30 7.78 5.89
C MET A 500 -21.04 8.12 7.19
N PRO A 501 -21.92 9.16 7.26
CA PRO A 501 -22.67 9.46 8.46
C PRO A 501 -23.58 8.31 8.92
N TYR A 502 -24.17 7.58 7.98
CA TYR A 502 -25.02 6.43 8.25
C TYR A 502 -24.20 5.23 8.75
N ILE A 503 -23.05 4.99 8.14
CA ILE A 503 -22.13 3.93 8.59
C ILE A 503 -21.62 4.22 10.02
N VAL A 504 -21.27 5.48 10.33
CA VAL A 504 -20.86 5.89 11.68
C VAL A 504 -22.00 5.69 12.69
N THR A 505 -23.24 5.97 12.29
CA THR A 505 -24.42 5.77 13.13
C THR A 505 -24.66 4.28 13.39
N ALA A 506 -24.56 3.43 12.39
CA ALA A 506 -24.65 1.97 12.51
C ALA A 506 -23.54 1.40 13.40
N ALA A 507 -22.30 1.87 13.23
CA ALA A 507 -21.16 1.48 14.06
C ALA A 507 -21.42 1.80 15.56
N LYS A 508 -21.93 2.99 15.87
CA LYS A 508 -22.31 3.41 17.23
C LYS A 508 -23.51 2.66 17.78
N ALA A 509 -24.34 2.05 16.93
CA ALA A 509 -25.41 1.14 17.32
C ALA A 509 -24.94 -0.31 17.44
N PHE A 510 -23.63 -0.56 17.44
CA PHE A 510 -23.00 -1.88 17.50
C PHE A 510 -23.34 -2.81 16.32
N ALA A 511 -23.55 -2.23 15.13
CA ALA A 511 -23.59 -3.02 13.90
C ALA A 511 -22.26 -3.74 13.70
N THR A 512 -22.32 -4.96 13.21
CA THR A 512 -21.13 -5.74 12.87
C THR A 512 -20.64 -5.40 11.45
N THR A 513 -19.39 -5.79 11.14
CA THR A 513 -18.82 -5.64 9.80
C THR A 513 -19.66 -6.38 8.76
N GLY A 514 -20.15 -7.59 9.10
CA GLY A 514 -21.03 -8.37 8.25
C GLY A 514 -22.40 -7.73 8.04
N GLU A 515 -23.03 -7.19 9.09
CA GLU A 515 -24.35 -6.54 8.99
C GLU A 515 -24.29 -5.29 8.09
N ILE A 516 -23.28 -4.43 8.28
CA ILE A 516 -23.09 -3.26 7.41
C ILE A 516 -22.83 -3.69 5.97
N SER A 517 -21.95 -4.68 5.78
CA SER A 517 -21.61 -5.16 4.44
C SER A 517 -22.79 -5.85 3.74
N ASN A 518 -23.62 -6.61 4.48
CA ASN A 518 -24.80 -7.27 3.92
C ASN A 518 -25.87 -6.26 3.51
N THR A 519 -26.08 -5.19 4.29
CA THR A 519 -26.99 -4.11 3.89
C THR A 519 -26.58 -3.51 2.54
N PHE A 520 -25.28 -3.31 2.31
CA PHE A 520 -24.81 -2.85 1.00
C PHE A 520 -24.83 -3.93 -0.09
N ARG A 521 -24.65 -5.22 0.27
CA ARG A 521 -24.83 -6.32 -0.71
C ARG A 521 -26.25 -6.39 -1.26
N GLU A 522 -27.24 -6.15 -0.42
CA GLU A 522 -28.65 -6.11 -0.83
C GLU A 522 -28.94 -5.01 -1.85
N VAL A 523 -28.29 -3.84 -1.70
CA VAL A 523 -28.52 -2.70 -2.60
C VAL A 523 -27.60 -2.74 -3.83
N PHE A 524 -26.33 -3.02 -3.64
CA PHE A 524 -25.28 -2.90 -4.68
C PHE A 524 -25.00 -4.21 -5.41
N GLY A 525 -25.39 -5.34 -4.83
CA GLY A 525 -25.01 -6.67 -5.30
C GLY A 525 -23.54 -6.99 -5.03
N GLU A 526 -23.14 -8.18 -5.43
CA GLU A 526 -21.74 -8.64 -5.33
C GLU A 526 -21.08 -8.65 -6.72
N TYR A 527 -19.80 -8.30 -6.75
CA TYR A 527 -19.00 -8.37 -7.97
C TYR A 527 -18.59 -9.81 -8.27
N ARG A 528 -18.87 -10.25 -9.47
CA ARG A 528 -18.36 -11.52 -10.01
C ARG A 528 -17.48 -11.20 -11.21
N PRO A 529 -16.18 -11.55 -11.18
CA PRO A 529 -15.31 -11.31 -12.33
C PRO A 529 -15.82 -12.07 -13.54
N LYS A 530 -15.78 -11.42 -14.72
CA LYS A 530 -15.99 -12.14 -15.97
C LYS A 530 -14.75 -13.00 -16.19
N GLU A 531 -14.94 -14.28 -16.48
CA GLU A 531 -13.85 -15.14 -16.92
C GLU A 531 -13.25 -14.55 -18.21
N VAL A 532 -12.00 -14.10 -18.09
CA VAL A 532 -11.23 -13.66 -19.28
C VAL A 532 -10.38 -14.87 -19.67
N PHE A 533 -10.87 -15.63 -20.65
CA PHE A 533 -10.12 -16.72 -21.28
C PHE A 533 -8.98 -16.19 -22.15
#